data_8fff90dabeae17f06c13cd0824fafb51
#
_entry.id   8fff90dabeae17f06c13cd0824fafb51
#
_cell.length_a   1.000
_cell.length_b   1.000
_cell.length_c   1.000
_cell.angle_alpha   90.00
_cell.angle_beta   90.00
_cell.angle_gamma   90.00
#
_symmetry.space_group_name_H-M   'P 1'
#
loop_
_entity.id
_entity.type
_entity.pdbx_description
1 polymer ?
#
loop_
_entity_poly.entity_id
_entity_poly.type
_entity_poly.pdbx_seq_one_letter_code
_entity_poly.pdbx_strand_id
1 'polypeptide(L)'
;MRVLVTGAAGFIGSHIAETMREAGHEVRGLDSLTPAVHGVPGVAAVHGGHGLPGGRPEHAGTDLVVGDVRDPAAVDEALAGVDAVCHQAAMVGLGVDLSDLPMYSDVNVTGTAVLLEAMGRHGIGRLVFASSMVVYGEGAYDCAAHGRVRPLPRDPADLAGGLFEPRCPVCGSPLGTSTVGEEAPLDPRNAYAASKVAQEHLAASWARLTGGAAVGLRYHNVYGPRMPRDTPYSGVAAIFRSRLENGAPPRVFEDGGQRRDFVHVRDVARANLLALSAVSEGVAGDGSLHCYNVASGEPHTVGEMASALAGAFGGIEPVVTGEYRLGDVRHIVASPEGAARDLGFRAQTPFASGMAEFARAPLREPALARA
;
A
#
# COMPACT_ATOMS: atom_id res chain seq x y z
N MET A 1 -14.99 5.25 -19.34
CA MET A 1 -13.89 4.34 -19.75
C MET A 1 -14.12 2.99 -19.10
N ARG A 2 -13.63 1.93 -19.75
CA ARG A 2 -13.48 0.62 -19.12
C ARG A 2 -12.11 0.52 -18.46
N VAL A 3 -12.08 0.31 -17.15
CA VAL A 3 -10.85 0.29 -16.34
C VAL A 3 -10.63 -1.11 -15.78
N LEU A 4 -9.45 -1.67 -16.03
CA LEU A 4 -9.03 -2.89 -15.34
C LEU A 4 -8.45 -2.52 -13.98
N VAL A 5 -8.99 -3.11 -12.91
CA VAL A 5 -8.39 -3.07 -11.57
C VAL A 5 -7.83 -4.45 -11.26
N THR A 6 -6.51 -4.60 -11.19
CA THR A 6 -5.90 -5.85 -10.72
C THR A 6 -5.86 -5.85 -9.19
N GLY A 7 -5.96 -7.00 -8.53
CA GLY A 7 -6.14 -7.06 -7.09
C GLY A 7 -7.49 -6.50 -6.63
N ALA A 8 -8.50 -6.54 -7.52
CA ALA A 8 -9.82 -5.92 -7.32
C ALA A 8 -10.60 -6.47 -6.13
N ALA A 9 -10.38 -7.73 -5.78
CA ALA A 9 -10.99 -8.35 -4.61
C ALA A 9 -10.21 -8.04 -3.31
N GLY A 10 -9.03 -7.42 -3.38
CA GLY A 10 -8.20 -7.06 -2.24
C GLY A 10 -8.74 -5.90 -1.41
N PHE A 11 -8.08 -5.58 -0.29
CA PHE A 11 -8.47 -4.48 0.61
C PHE A 11 -8.59 -3.15 -0.14
N ILE A 12 -7.50 -2.68 -0.71
CA ILE A 12 -7.45 -1.38 -1.41
C ILE A 12 -8.19 -1.48 -2.75
N GLY A 13 -7.96 -2.55 -3.53
CA GLY A 13 -8.54 -2.72 -4.86
C GLY A 13 -10.07 -2.70 -4.88
N SER A 14 -10.73 -3.27 -3.86
CA SER A 14 -12.20 -3.25 -3.78
C SER A 14 -12.78 -1.84 -3.56
N HIS A 15 -12.11 -0.99 -2.78
CA HIS A 15 -12.50 0.41 -2.61
C HIS A 15 -12.25 1.23 -3.88
N ILE A 16 -11.14 0.97 -4.59
CA ILE A 16 -10.86 1.61 -5.87
C ILE A 16 -11.91 1.24 -6.91
N ALA A 17 -12.23 -0.06 -7.04
CA ALA A 17 -13.25 -0.53 -7.97
C ALA A 17 -14.63 0.09 -7.70
N GLU A 18 -15.00 0.26 -6.44
CA GLU A 18 -16.23 0.92 -6.00
C GLU A 18 -16.22 2.41 -6.37
N THR A 19 -15.15 3.14 -5.99
CA THR A 19 -14.99 4.57 -6.29
C THR A 19 -15.00 4.86 -7.80
N MET A 20 -14.34 4.02 -8.62
CA MET A 20 -14.36 4.18 -10.07
C MET A 20 -15.73 3.94 -10.67
N ARG A 21 -16.50 2.96 -10.17
CA ARG A 21 -17.89 2.73 -10.62
C ARG A 21 -18.81 3.89 -10.24
N GLU A 22 -18.68 4.41 -9.02
CA GLU A 22 -19.43 5.60 -8.56
C GLU A 22 -19.13 6.83 -9.42
N ALA A 23 -17.91 6.94 -9.95
CA ALA A 23 -17.51 7.98 -10.90
C ALA A 23 -17.98 7.71 -12.35
N GLY A 24 -18.74 6.64 -12.60
CA GLY A 24 -19.29 6.32 -13.92
C GLY A 24 -18.36 5.54 -14.85
N HIS A 25 -17.30 4.95 -14.34
CA HIS A 25 -16.44 4.04 -15.12
C HIS A 25 -17.01 2.61 -15.12
N GLU A 26 -16.82 1.89 -16.22
CA GLU A 26 -17.01 0.45 -16.28
C GLU A 26 -15.76 -0.20 -15.67
N VAL A 27 -15.92 -1.06 -14.67
CA VAL A 27 -14.80 -1.68 -13.96
C VAL A 27 -14.78 -3.18 -14.20
N ARG A 28 -13.65 -3.66 -14.75
CA ARG A 28 -13.28 -5.08 -14.78
C ARG A 28 -12.26 -5.34 -13.68
N GLY A 29 -12.37 -6.47 -12.99
CA GLY A 29 -11.41 -6.92 -11.99
C GLY A 29 -10.57 -8.08 -12.50
N LEU A 30 -9.31 -8.15 -12.05
CA LEU A 30 -8.47 -9.35 -12.10
C LEU A 30 -7.96 -9.64 -10.69
N ASP A 31 -8.23 -10.83 -10.17
CA ASP A 31 -7.75 -11.24 -8.85
C ASP A 31 -7.54 -12.75 -8.77
N SER A 32 -6.47 -13.19 -8.15
CA SER A 32 -6.18 -14.62 -7.96
C SER A 32 -6.97 -15.26 -6.82
N LEU A 33 -7.69 -14.45 -6.02
CA LEU A 33 -8.46 -14.86 -4.85
C LEU A 33 -7.64 -15.74 -3.89
N THR A 34 -6.38 -15.36 -3.65
CA THR A 34 -5.44 -16.10 -2.80
C THR A 34 -6.07 -16.40 -1.44
N PRO A 35 -6.17 -17.66 -0.99
CA PRO A 35 -6.86 -18.03 0.25
C PRO A 35 -6.34 -17.31 1.49
N ALA A 36 -5.05 -17.07 1.58
CA ALA A 36 -4.42 -16.36 2.69
C ALA A 36 -4.93 -14.91 2.87
N VAL A 37 -5.47 -14.30 1.81
CA VAL A 37 -5.98 -12.93 1.80
C VAL A 37 -7.50 -12.89 1.90
N HIS A 38 -8.19 -13.85 1.27
CA HIS A 38 -9.64 -13.81 1.07
C HIS A 38 -10.43 -14.70 2.03
N GLY A 39 -9.77 -15.50 2.86
CA GLY A 39 -10.43 -16.30 3.89
C GLY A 39 -11.33 -17.43 3.38
N VAL A 40 -11.22 -17.83 2.11
CA VAL A 40 -12.07 -18.87 1.52
C VAL A 40 -11.25 -20.11 1.20
N PRO A 41 -11.41 -21.23 1.96
CA PRO A 41 -10.88 -22.52 1.51
C PRO A 41 -11.71 -23.01 0.31
N GLY A 42 -11.07 -23.20 -0.83
CA GLY A 42 -11.62 -24.04 -1.90
C GLY A 42 -12.64 -23.39 -2.84
N VAL A 43 -12.43 -22.16 -3.28
CA VAL A 43 -13.02 -21.71 -4.54
C VAL A 43 -12.20 -22.33 -5.65
N ALA A 44 -12.55 -23.57 -6.03
CA ALA A 44 -12.11 -24.14 -7.28
C ALA A 44 -12.50 -23.18 -8.40
N ALA A 45 -11.55 -22.91 -9.31
CA ALA A 45 -11.79 -22.11 -10.49
C ALA A 45 -13.09 -22.56 -11.17
N VAL A 46 -14.14 -21.77 -11.06
CA VAL A 46 -15.36 -21.97 -11.85
C VAL A 46 -15.15 -21.21 -13.13
N HIS A 47 -14.76 -21.93 -14.15
CA HIS A 47 -14.70 -21.43 -15.52
C HIS A 47 -16.12 -21.02 -15.94
N GLY A 48 -16.30 -19.77 -16.27
CA GLY A 48 -17.48 -19.26 -16.96
C GLY A 48 -18.71 -19.03 -16.11
N GLY A 49 -18.74 -17.96 -15.33
CA GLY A 49 -19.96 -17.49 -14.68
C GLY A 49 -19.72 -16.16 -13.97
N HIS A 50 -20.50 -15.17 -14.35
CA HIS A 50 -20.50 -13.83 -13.77
C HIS A 50 -20.95 -13.90 -12.30
N GLY A 51 -20.02 -13.70 -11.36
CA GLY A 51 -20.27 -13.58 -9.93
C GLY A 51 -19.54 -14.60 -9.06
N LEU A 52 -18.95 -14.13 -7.96
CA LEU A 52 -18.35 -14.99 -6.95
C LEU A 52 -19.41 -15.85 -6.25
N PRO A 53 -19.17 -17.15 -6.01
CA PRO A 53 -20.03 -17.97 -5.14
C PRO A 53 -20.05 -17.37 -3.73
N GLY A 54 -21.21 -16.96 -3.25
CA GLY A 54 -21.37 -16.28 -1.97
C GLY A 54 -21.12 -14.77 -2.05
N GLY A 55 -21.45 -14.14 -3.19
CA GLY A 55 -21.20 -12.73 -3.56
C GLY A 55 -21.08 -11.80 -2.37
N ARG A 56 -19.86 -11.34 -2.09
CA ARG A 56 -19.65 -10.27 -1.11
C ARG A 56 -20.22 -8.98 -1.71
N PRO A 57 -20.97 -8.20 -0.95
CA PRO A 57 -21.60 -6.96 -1.44
C PRO A 57 -20.61 -6.01 -2.14
N GLU A 58 -19.35 -5.99 -1.68
CA GLU A 58 -18.30 -5.14 -2.21
C GLU A 58 -17.84 -5.47 -3.65
N HIS A 59 -18.21 -6.63 -4.17
CA HIS A 59 -17.92 -7.04 -5.55
C HIS A 59 -19.14 -6.96 -6.48
N ALA A 60 -20.29 -6.54 -5.95
CA ALA A 60 -21.50 -6.38 -6.75
C ALA A 60 -21.25 -5.40 -7.91
N GLY A 61 -21.52 -5.85 -9.14
CA GLY A 61 -21.34 -5.05 -10.35
C GLY A 61 -19.91 -4.95 -10.89
N THR A 62 -18.94 -5.71 -10.35
CA THR A 62 -17.61 -5.85 -10.93
C THR A 62 -17.56 -7.12 -11.80
N ASP A 63 -17.21 -6.96 -13.08
CA ASP A 63 -16.89 -8.07 -14.00
C ASP A 63 -15.51 -8.61 -13.58
N LEU A 64 -15.47 -9.74 -12.82
CA LEU A 64 -14.24 -10.26 -12.22
C LEU A 64 -13.72 -11.46 -13.01
N VAL A 65 -12.52 -11.31 -13.58
CA VAL A 65 -11.69 -12.40 -14.07
C VAL A 65 -10.92 -12.99 -12.88
N VAL A 66 -11.12 -14.27 -12.61
CA VAL A 66 -10.34 -14.99 -11.59
C VAL A 66 -9.07 -15.53 -12.24
N GLY A 67 -7.93 -14.94 -11.88
CA GLY A 67 -6.65 -15.31 -12.49
C GLY A 67 -5.47 -14.62 -11.82
N ASP A 68 -4.29 -15.13 -12.08
CA ASP A 68 -3.03 -14.59 -11.56
C ASP A 68 -2.43 -13.60 -12.56
N VAL A 69 -1.93 -12.46 -12.06
CA VAL A 69 -1.28 -11.44 -12.89
C VAL A 69 -0.01 -11.95 -13.59
N ARG A 70 0.54 -13.07 -13.15
CA ARG A 70 1.67 -13.76 -13.77
C ARG A 70 1.27 -14.68 -14.95
N ASP A 71 -0.03 -14.96 -15.09
CA ASP A 71 -0.55 -15.78 -16.19
C ASP A 71 -0.90 -14.89 -17.40
N PRO A 72 -0.14 -14.97 -18.51
CA PRO A 72 -0.40 -14.17 -19.70
C PRO A 72 -1.80 -14.35 -20.26
N ALA A 73 -2.39 -15.55 -20.18
CA ALA A 73 -3.72 -15.81 -20.72
C ALA A 73 -4.80 -15.12 -19.89
N ALA A 74 -4.71 -15.17 -18.55
CA ALA A 74 -5.62 -14.48 -17.66
C ALA A 74 -5.51 -12.95 -17.80
N VAL A 75 -4.30 -12.44 -18.00
CA VAL A 75 -4.05 -11.01 -18.23
C VAL A 75 -4.62 -10.56 -19.56
N ASP A 76 -4.44 -11.32 -20.65
CA ASP A 76 -5.01 -11.01 -21.95
C ASP A 76 -6.56 -10.99 -21.94
N GLU A 77 -7.17 -11.98 -21.27
CA GLU A 77 -8.62 -12.00 -21.07
C GLU A 77 -9.09 -10.74 -20.31
N ALA A 78 -8.39 -10.38 -19.23
CA ALA A 78 -8.73 -9.23 -18.41
C ALA A 78 -8.59 -7.90 -19.16
N LEU A 79 -7.62 -7.77 -20.09
CA LEU A 79 -7.35 -6.55 -20.86
C LEU A 79 -8.27 -6.36 -22.05
N ALA A 80 -9.10 -7.34 -22.43
CA ALA A 80 -9.96 -7.24 -23.61
C ALA A 80 -10.94 -6.06 -23.53
N GLY A 81 -10.78 -5.06 -24.40
CA GLY A 81 -11.60 -3.85 -24.48
C GLY A 81 -11.42 -2.85 -23.34
N VAL A 82 -10.29 -2.90 -22.64
CA VAL A 82 -9.92 -2.00 -21.54
C VAL A 82 -9.23 -0.74 -22.08
N ASP A 83 -9.55 0.42 -21.52
CA ASP A 83 -8.99 1.73 -21.89
C ASP A 83 -7.82 2.15 -20.99
N ALA A 84 -7.80 1.68 -19.74
CA ALA A 84 -6.81 2.04 -18.74
C ALA A 84 -6.67 0.96 -17.66
N VAL A 85 -5.50 0.89 -17.02
CA VAL A 85 -5.20 -0.10 -15.96
C VAL A 85 -4.90 0.60 -14.64
N CYS A 86 -5.54 0.11 -13.58
CA CYS A 86 -5.22 0.42 -12.19
C CYS A 86 -4.64 -0.84 -11.53
N HIS A 87 -3.31 -0.92 -11.44
CA HIS A 87 -2.59 -2.12 -11.00
C HIS A 87 -2.37 -2.11 -9.48
N GLN A 88 -3.17 -2.92 -8.75
CA GLN A 88 -3.09 -3.06 -7.30
C GLN A 88 -2.63 -4.46 -6.86
N ALA A 89 -2.65 -5.45 -7.76
CA ALA A 89 -2.20 -6.80 -7.45
C ALA A 89 -0.74 -6.81 -7.03
N ALA A 90 -0.48 -7.26 -5.81
CA ALA A 90 0.87 -7.39 -5.27
C ALA A 90 0.88 -8.31 -4.05
N MET A 91 1.99 -8.99 -3.85
CA MET A 91 2.33 -9.55 -2.55
C MET A 91 2.85 -8.43 -1.67
N VAL A 92 2.29 -8.29 -0.46
CA VAL A 92 2.65 -7.25 0.51
C VAL A 92 3.14 -7.90 1.80
N GLY A 93 3.92 -7.18 2.60
CA GLY A 93 4.44 -7.66 3.89
C GLY A 93 5.77 -7.01 4.23
N LEU A 94 6.43 -7.49 5.29
CA LEU A 94 7.71 -6.93 5.73
C LEU A 94 8.88 -7.42 4.85
N GLY A 95 8.79 -8.65 4.28
CA GLY A 95 9.85 -9.20 3.43
C GLY A 95 11.19 -9.32 4.15
N VAL A 96 11.16 -9.71 5.42
CA VAL A 96 12.35 -9.76 6.29
C VAL A 96 13.10 -11.09 6.22
N ASP A 97 12.43 -12.15 5.73
CA ASP A 97 13.05 -13.45 5.52
C ASP A 97 13.60 -13.54 4.09
N LEU A 98 14.82 -14.08 3.95
CA LEU A 98 15.42 -14.32 2.64
C LEU A 98 14.59 -15.26 1.77
N SER A 99 13.87 -16.20 2.37
CA SER A 99 12.96 -17.12 1.66
C SER A 99 11.78 -16.41 1.00
N ASP A 100 11.46 -15.20 1.41
CA ASP A 100 10.39 -14.39 0.81
C ASP A 100 10.80 -13.75 -0.53
N LEU A 101 12.12 -13.57 -0.77
CA LEU A 101 12.64 -12.89 -1.96
C LEU A 101 12.07 -13.43 -3.28
N PRO A 102 12.03 -14.77 -3.55
CA PRO A 102 11.48 -15.28 -4.79
C PRO A 102 10.00 -14.92 -4.97
N MET A 103 9.19 -15.00 -3.91
CA MET A 103 7.76 -14.74 -3.95
C MET A 103 7.47 -13.26 -4.26
N TYR A 104 8.16 -12.31 -3.61
CA TYR A 104 8.00 -10.88 -3.92
C TYR A 104 8.45 -10.54 -5.33
N SER A 105 9.57 -11.13 -5.78
CA SER A 105 10.08 -10.91 -7.15
C SER A 105 9.13 -11.49 -8.18
N ASP A 106 8.62 -12.69 -7.96
CA ASP A 106 7.74 -13.37 -8.90
C ASP A 106 6.38 -12.64 -9.03
N VAL A 107 5.69 -12.37 -7.92
CA VAL A 107 4.38 -11.73 -7.99
C VAL A 107 4.48 -10.26 -8.39
N ASN A 108 5.35 -9.48 -7.72
CA ASN A 108 5.37 -8.03 -7.91
C ASN A 108 6.13 -7.61 -9.17
N VAL A 109 7.27 -8.26 -9.47
CA VAL A 109 8.11 -7.85 -10.61
C VAL A 109 7.69 -8.59 -11.88
N THR A 110 7.68 -9.92 -11.87
CA THR A 110 7.27 -10.72 -13.04
C THR A 110 5.82 -10.45 -13.41
N GLY A 111 4.89 -10.41 -12.43
CA GLY A 111 3.48 -10.09 -12.70
C GLY A 111 3.29 -8.72 -13.32
N THR A 112 4.02 -7.70 -12.84
CA THR A 112 3.99 -6.37 -13.45
C THR A 112 4.56 -6.39 -14.88
N ALA A 113 5.65 -7.12 -15.11
CA ALA A 113 6.24 -7.22 -16.45
C ALA A 113 5.28 -7.88 -17.46
N VAL A 114 4.61 -8.96 -17.07
CA VAL A 114 3.57 -9.63 -17.87
C VAL A 114 2.42 -8.66 -18.20
N LEU A 115 1.93 -7.92 -17.19
CA LEU A 115 0.86 -6.94 -17.40
C LEU A 115 1.28 -5.83 -18.36
N LEU A 116 2.46 -5.24 -18.19
CA LEU A 116 2.95 -4.14 -19.03
C LEU A 116 3.22 -4.58 -20.47
N GLU A 117 3.73 -5.78 -20.68
CA GLU A 117 3.92 -6.38 -22.01
C GLU A 117 2.56 -6.55 -22.72
N ALA A 118 1.58 -7.13 -22.01
CA ALA A 118 0.25 -7.31 -22.54
C ALA A 118 -0.46 -5.96 -22.83
N MET A 119 -0.33 -4.97 -21.95
CA MET A 119 -0.83 -3.60 -22.21
C MET A 119 -0.26 -3.04 -23.51
N GLY A 120 1.05 -3.23 -23.76
CA GLY A 120 1.69 -2.81 -25.02
C GLY A 120 1.07 -3.49 -26.24
N ARG A 121 0.82 -4.81 -26.18
CA ARG A 121 0.17 -5.58 -27.29
C ARG A 121 -1.28 -5.12 -27.53
N HIS A 122 -2.01 -4.79 -26.47
CA HIS A 122 -3.39 -4.30 -26.55
C HIS A 122 -3.50 -2.80 -26.88
N GLY A 123 -2.37 -2.07 -27.00
CA GLY A 123 -2.36 -0.63 -27.28
C GLY A 123 -2.90 0.22 -26.12
N ILE A 124 -2.86 -0.29 -24.88
CA ILE A 124 -3.34 0.41 -23.69
C ILE A 124 -2.19 1.27 -23.15
N GLY A 125 -2.33 2.60 -23.24
CA GLY A 125 -1.29 3.57 -22.87
C GLY A 125 -1.50 4.28 -21.54
N ARG A 126 -2.44 3.84 -20.67
CA ARG A 126 -2.77 4.51 -19.41
C ARG A 126 -2.62 3.57 -18.23
N LEU A 127 -1.67 3.90 -17.33
CA LEU A 127 -1.35 3.09 -16.15
C LEU A 127 -1.37 3.94 -14.87
N VAL A 128 -2.14 3.50 -13.89
CA VAL A 128 -2.00 3.90 -12.48
C VAL A 128 -1.61 2.65 -11.69
N PHE A 129 -0.64 2.72 -10.79
CA PHE A 129 -0.25 1.55 -10.01
C PHE A 129 0.13 1.87 -8.57
N ALA A 130 -0.05 0.89 -7.70
CA ALA A 130 0.32 0.95 -6.31
C ALA A 130 1.85 0.82 -6.14
N SER A 131 2.52 1.91 -5.81
CA SER A 131 3.83 1.90 -5.18
C SER A 131 3.69 2.00 -3.65
N SER A 132 4.73 2.32 -2.92
CA SER A 132 4.73 2.32 -1.46
C SER A 132 5.77 3.28 -0.90
N MET A 133 5.52 3.82 0.29
CA MET A 133 6.50 4.58 1.07
C MET A 133 7.79 3.80 1.37
N VAL A 134 7.74 2.48 1.36
CA VAL A 134 8.91 1.63 1.66
C VAL A 134 10.05 1.80 0.66
N VAL A 135 9.78 2.37 -0.52
CA VAL A 135 10.81 2.66 -1.53
C VAL A 135 11.86 3.65 -1.04
N TYR A 136 11.51 4.49 -0.07
CA TYR A 136 12.42 5.50 0.50
C TYR A 136 13.39 4.92 1.55
N GLY A 137 13.10 3.74 2.10
CA GLY A 137 13.81 3.21 3.25
C GLY A 137 13.54 4.02 4.51
N GLU A 138 14.59 4.51 5.18
CA GLU A 138 14.42 5.50 6.24
C GLU A 138 13.88 6.81 5.65
N GLY A 139 13.02 7.49 6.43
CA GLY A 139 12.45 8.78 6.01
C GLY A 139 13.48 9.90 5.88
N ALA A 140 13.03 11.11 5.92
CA ALA A 140 13.89 12.29 5.87
C ALA A 140 14.23 12.78 7.28
N TYR A 141 15.51 13.13 7.48
CA TYR A 141 16.03 13.56 8.78
C TYR A 141 16.91 14.78 8.66
N ASP A 142 16.85 15.61 9.71
CA ASP A 142 17.72 16.79 9.84
C ASP A 142 18.54 16.72 11.12
N CYS A 143 19.84 17.03 10.99
CA CYS A 143 20.73 17.27 12.11
C CYS A 143 20.80 18.77 12.37
N ALA A 144 20.71 19.17 13.64
CA ALA A 144 20.79 20.60 14.00
C ALA A 144 22.11 21.28 13.56
N ALA A 145 23.22 20.50 13.49
CA ALA A 145 24.53 21.00 13.09
C ALA A 145 24.85 20.83 11.60
N HIS A 146 24.26 19.82 10.92
CA HIS A 146 24.66 19.42 9.56
C HIS A 146 23.50 19.53 8.54
N GLY A 147 22.33 19.98 8.95
CA GLY A 147 21.16 20.05 8.08
C GLY A 147 20.65 18.67 7.66
N ARG A 148 20.18 18.55 6.41
CA ARG A 148 19.65 17.29 5.86
C ARG A 148 20.74 16.23 5.80
N VAL A 149 20.50 15.10 6.46
CA VAL A 149 21.40 13.94 6.46
C VAL A 149 20.61 12.64 6.25
N ARG A 150 21.29 11.63 5.71
CA ARG A 150 20.75 10.29 5.59
C ARG A 150 21.29 9.44 6.73
N PRO A 151 20.47 8.90 7.63
CA PRO A 151 20.93 8.06 8.71
C PRO A 151 21.46 6.72 8.19
N LEU A 152 22.42 6.17 8.90
CA LEU A 152 22.83 4.78 8.75
C LEU A 152 21.76 3.85 9.37
N PRO A 153 21.79 2.52 9.08
CA PRO A 153 20.98 1.56 9.81
C PRO A 153 21.18 1.74 11.31
N ARG A 154 20.09 1.62 12.09
CA ARG A 154 20.14 1.76 13.55
C ARG A 154 20.99 0.66 14.16
N ASP A 155 21.87 1.01 15.11
CA ASP A 155 22.75 0.08 15.79
C ASP A 155 21.93 -0.85 16.73
N PRO A 156 22.08 -2.18 16.63
CA PRO A 156 21.43 -3.12 17.55
C PRO A 156 21.72 -2.85 19.03
N ALA A 157 22.92 -2.36 19.37
CA ALA A 157 23.28 -2.04 20.75
C ALA A 157 22.51 -0.80 21.25
N ASP A 158 22.34 0.23 20.42
CA ASP A 158 21.50 1.39 20.72
C ASP A 158 20.03 0.94 20.96
N LEU A 159 19.49 0.12 20.06
CA LEU A 159 18.12 -0.40 20.19
C LEU A 159 17.92 -1.22 21.47
N ALA A 160 18.87 -2.10 21.80
CA ALA A 160 18.85 -2.88 23.04
C ALA A 160 18.96 -1.99 24.28
N GLY A 161 19.64 -0.84 24.17
CA GLY A 161 19.73 0.19 25.20
C GLY A 161 18.53 1.14 25.28
N GLY A 162 17.49 0.95 24.46
CA GLY A 162 16.31 1.84 24.40
C GLY A 162 16.56 3.17 23.69
N LEU A 163 17.64 3.27 22.91
CA LEU A 163 17.96 4.46 22.12
C LEU A 163 17.45 4.27 20.69
N PHE A 164 16.21 4.65 20.47
CA PHE A 164 15.50 4.33 19.22
C PHE A 164 15.69 5.37 18.11
N GLU A 165 16.08 6.61 18.43
CA GLU A 165 16.25 7.65 17.42
C GLU A 165 17.51 7.42 16.56
N PRO A 166 17.41 7.57 15.21
CA PRO A 166 18.60 7.52 14.35
C PRO A 166 19.60 8.60 14.72
N ARG A 167 20.87 8.29 14.55
CA ARG A 167 21.97 9.22 14.85
C ARG A 167 22.54 9.85 13.57
N CYS A 168 23.00 11.09 13.72
CA CYS A 168 23.71 11.77 12.67
C CYS A 168 25.02 11.02 12.32
N PRO A 169 25.26 10.64 11.06
CA PRO A 169 26.48 9.91 10.67
C PRO A 169 27.76 10.75 10.80
N VAL A 170 27.63 12.08 11.00
CA VAL A 170 28.78 13.00 11.14
C VAL A 170 29.13 13.26 12.60
N CYS A 171 28.15 13.60 13.45
CA CYS A 171 28.41 14.00 14.83
C CYS A 171 27.79 13.06 15.89
N GLY A 172 27.07 12.02 15.50
CA GLY A 172 26.45 11.07 16.44
C GLY A 172 25.23 11.61 17.22
N SER A 173 24.84 12.86 17.04
CA SER A 173 23.66 13.43 17.72
C SER A 173 22.37 12.80 17.20
N PRO A 174 21.32 12.67 18.04
CA PRO A 174 19.99 12.25 17.59
C PRO A 174 19.48 13.16 16.45
N LEU A 175 18.78 12.58 15.50
CA LEU A 175 18.23 13.29 14.35
C LEU A 175 16.77 13.69 14.58
N GLY A 176 16.39 14.86 14.07
CA GLY A 176 15.00 15.29 13.96
C GLY A 176 14.33 14.71 12.71
N THR A 177 13.04 14.39 12.81
CA THR A 177 12.24 13.92 11.67
C THR A 177 11.86 15.06 10.75
N SER A 178 11.91 14.82 9.44
CA SER A 178 11.46 15.74 8.41
C SER A 178 10.58 15.01 7.38
N THR A 179 9.92 15.75 6.50
CA THR A 179 9.06 15.16 5.46
C THR A 179 9.88 14.70 4.25
N VAL A 180 9.49 13.56 3.67
CA VAL A 180 10.09 13.02 2.44
C VAL A 180 9.24 13.40 1.23
N GLY A 181 9.86 14.08 0.26
CA GLY A 181 9.24 14.40 -1.03
C GLY A 181 9.51 13.31 -2.07
N GLU A 182 8.82 13.39 -3.20
CA GLU A 182 8.86 12.37 -4.25
C GLU A 182 10.23 12.27 -4.95
N GLU A 183 11.01 13.34 -4.93
CA GLU A 183 12.37 13.41 -5.48
C GLU A 183 13.44 12.78 -4.56
N ALA A 184 13.06 12.36 -3.36
CA ALA A 184 14.00 11.74 -2.43
C ALA A 184 14.60 10.44 -3.03
N PRO A 185 15.87 10.19 -2.81
CA PRO A 185 16.53 8.97 -3.29
C PRO A 185 15.85 7.72 -2.77
N LEU A 186 15.65 6.73 -3.63
CA LEU A 186 15.10 5.42 -3.26
C LEU A 186 16.18 4.58 -2.57
N ASP A 187 15.80 3.92 -1.46
CA ASP A 187 16.70 3.10 -0.64
C ASP A 187 15.96 1.89 -0.05
N PRO A 188 15.57 0.93 -0.88
CA PRO A 188 14.79 -0.22 -0.44
C PRO A 188 15.55 -1.06 0.60
N ARG A 189 14.96 -1.28 1.78
CA ARG A 189 15.59 -1.95 2.93
C ARG A 189 15.18 -3.42 3.10
N ASN A 190 14.25 -3.92 2.29
CA ASN A 190 13.77 -5.30 2.33
C ASN A 190 13.29 -5.77 0.96
N ALA A 191 12.96 -7.06 0.83
CA ALA A 191 12.53 -7.68 -0.42
C ALA A 191 11.27 -7.02 -1.02
N TYR A 192 10.30 -6.68 -0.18
CA TYR A 192 9.08 -5.99 -0.61
C TYR A 192 9.41 -4.60 -1.17
N ALA A 193 10.22 -3.82 -0.47
CA ALA A 193 10.64 -2.50 -0.93
C ALA A 193 11.39 -2.57 -2.26
N ALA A 194 12.33 -3.52 -2.40
CA ALA A 194 13.06 -3.74 -3.66
C ALA A 194 12.12 -4.08 -4.82
N SER A 195 11.09 -4.93 -4.59
CA SER A 195 10.12 -5.26 -5.61
C SER A 195 9.27 -4.05 -6.04
N LYS A 196 8.93 -3.13 -5.10
CA LYS A 196 8.20 -1.90 -5.43
C LYS A 196 9.05 -0.91 -6.24
N VAL A 197 10.34 -0.76 -5.93
CA VAL A 197 11.27 0.02 -6.75
C VAL A 197 11.39 -0.57 -8.16
N ALA A 198 11.47 -1.89 -8.28
CA ALA A 198 11.51 -2.57 -9.58
C ALA A 198 10.23 -2.29 -10.40
N GLN A 199 9.03 -2.28 -9.77
CA GLN A 199 7.79 -1.91 -10.44
C GLN A 199 7.84 -0.47 -11.00
N GLU A 200 8.35 0.51 -10.24
CA GLU A 200 8.51 1.88 -10.73
C GLU A 200 9.45 1.93 -11.95
N HIS A 201 10.58 1.21 -11.92
CA HIS A 201 11.50 1.17 -13.05
C HIS A 201 10.92 0.47 -14.29
N LEU A 202 10.17 -0.61 -14.12
CA LEU A 202 9.46 -1.28 -15.23
C LEU A 202 8.41 -0.36 -15.84
N ALA A 203 7.61 0.31 -15.04
CA ALA A 203 6.60 1.27 -15.51
C ALA A 203 7.25 2.45 -16.26
N ALA A 204 8.38 2.99 -15.76
CA ALA A 204 9.13 4.05 -16.45
C ALA A 204 9.68 3.58 -17.80
N SER A 205 10.21 2.36 -17.87
CA SER A 205 10.70 1.77 -19.11
C SER A 205 9.56 1.56 -20.11
N TRP A 206 8.44 0.99 -19.66
CA TRP A 206 7.25 0.78 -20.47
C TRP A 206 6.70 2.11 -21.04
N ALA A 207 6.58 3.14 -20.20
CA ALA A 207 6.10 4.45 -20.65
C ALA A 207 6.97 5.03 -21.78
N ARG A 208 8.31 4.98 -21.62
CA ARG A 208 9.24 5.46 -22.65
C ARG A 208 9.16 4.67 -23.95
N LEU A 209 8.99 3.36 -23.88
CA LEU A 209 8.96 2.49 -25.05
C LEU A 209 7.65 2.61 -25.83
N THR A 210 6.54 2.84 -25.15
CA THR A 210 5.19 2.85 -25.76
C THR A 210 4.64 4.26 -26.01
N GLY A 211 5.22 5.29 -25.40
CA GLY A 211 4.64 6.63 -25.34
C GLY A 211 3.48 6.72 -24.34
N GLY A 212 3.25 5.70 -23.53
CA GLY A 212 2.18 5.67 -22.53
C GLY A 212 2.42 6.60 -21.36
N ALA A 213 1.38 6.91 -20.60
CA ALA A 213 1.42 7.68 -19.37
C ALA A 213 1.29 6.76 -18.15
N ALA A 214 2.18 6.91 -17.16
CA ALA A 214 2.18 6.11 -15.94
C ALA A 214 2.20 6.99 -14.69
N VAL A 215 1.34 6.67 -13.71
CA VAL A 215 1.35 7.26 -12.38
C VAL A 215 1.52 6.19 -11.33
N GLY A 216 2.61 6.30 -10.56
CA GLY A 216 2.87 5.49 -9.38
C GLY A 216 2.39 6.20 -8.12
N LEU A 217 1.58 5.55 -7.31
CA LEU A 217 1.07 6.09 -6.06
C LEU A 217 1.81 5.43 -4.89
N ARG A 218 2.71 6.16 -4.24
CA ARG A 218 3.47 5.71 -3.07
C ARG A 218 2.57 5.81 -1.84
N TYR A 219 1.82 4.74 -1.57
CA TYR A 219 0.92 4.69 -0.41
C TYR A 219 1.72 4.71 0.89
N HIS A 220 1.29 5.57 1.81
CA HIS A 220 1.72 5.53 3.19
C HIS A 220 0.89 4.51 3.99
N ASN A 221 0.78 4.60 5.30
CA ASN A 221 0.11 3.57 6.10
C ASN A 221 -1.42 3.57 5.89
N VAL A 222 -1.88 2.76 4.94
CA VAL A 222 -3.31 2.66 4.61
C VAL A 222 -4.06 1.88 5.68
N TYR A 223 -5.20 2.42 6.13
CA TYR A 223 -6.10 1.75 7.07
C TYR A 223 -7.57 1.99 6.68
N GLY A 224 -8.48 1.18 7.23
CA GLY A 224 -9.92 1.38 7.04
C GLY A 224 -10.72 0.08 6.92
N PRO A 225 -12.02 0.19 6.59
CA PRO A 225 -12.91 -0.95 6.41
C PRO A 225 -12.37 -2.00 5.45
N ARG A 226 -12.69 -3.28 5.68
CA ARG A 226 -12.25 -4.43 4.85
C ARG A 226 -10.73 -4.73 4.91
N MET A 227 -9.99 -4.12 5.83
CA MET A 227 -8.58 -4.49 6.06
C MET A 227 -8.49 -5.95 6.52
N PRO A 228 -7.48 -6.74 6.07
CA PRO A 228 -7.34 -8.14 6.49
C PRO A 228 -7.11 -8.26 7.99
N ARG A 229 -7.78 -9.22 8.64
CA ARG A 229 -7.61 -9.53 10.06
C ARG A 229 -6.36 -10.39 10.25
N ASP A 230 -5.49 -9.98 11.16
CA ASP A 230 -4.39 -10.76 11.75
C ASP A 230 -3.67 -11.75 10.80
N THR A 231 -3.27 -11.25 9.63
CA THR A 231 -2.47 -12.00 8.67
C THR A 231 -1.04 -11.46 8.65
N PRO A 232 -0.04 -12.21 8.18
CA PRO A 232 1.31 -11.70 7.96
C PRO A 232 1.38 -10.48 7.04
N TYR A 233 0.31 -10.26 6.28
CA TYR A 233 0.15 -9.14 5.33
C TYR A 233 -0.63 -7.96 5.92
N SER A 234 -1.08 -8.08 7.17
CA SER A 234 -1.83 -7.03 7.85
C SER A 234 -0.89 -5.93 8.34
N GLY A 235 -1.24 -4.68 8.09
CA GLY A 235 -0.54 -3.54 8.69
C GLY A 235 -0.80 -3.45 10.19
N VAL A 236 0.04 -2.68 10.89
CA VAL A 236 0.02 -2.53 12.36
C VAL A 236 -1.37 -2.14 12.90
N ALA A 237 -2.15 -1.34 12.18
CA ALA A 237 -3.51 -0.96 12.56
C ALA A 237 -4.45 -2.17 12.68
N ALA A 238 -4.39 -3.12 11.74
CA ALA A 238 -5.21 -4.33 11.78
C ALA A 238 -4.76 -5.29 12.92
N ILE A 239 -3.46 -5.39 13.17
CA ILE A 239 -2.91 -6.19 14.28
C ILE A 239 -3.44 -5.65 15.62
N PHE A 240 -3.38 -4.34 15.83
CA PHE A 240 -3.87 -3.73 17.07
C PHE A 240 -5.38 -3.91 17.24
N ARG A 241 -6.13 -3.68 16.14
CA ARG A 241 -7.57 -3.89 16.16
C ARG A 241 -7.96 -5.33 16.46
N SER A 242 -7.30 -6.31 15.83
CA SER A 242 -7.56 -7.74 16.09
C SER A 242 -7.28 -8.12 17.55
N ARG A 243 -6.22 -7.56 18.15
CA ARG A 243 -5.95 -7.77 19.58
C ARG A 243 -7.06 -7.20 20.46
N LEU A 244 -7.52 -5.98 20.18
CA LEU A 244 -8.62 -5.35 20.94
C LEU A 244 -9.93 -6.14 20.82
N GLU A 245 -10.26 -6.66 19.65
CA GLU A 245 -11.43 -7.54 19.46
C GLU A 245 -11.35 -8.82 20.32
N ASN A 246 -10.14 -9.32 20.55
CA ASN A 246 -9.88 -10.46 21.39
C ASN A 246 -9.73 -10.10 22.90
N GLY A 247 -10.06 -8.86 23.29
CA GLY A 247 -9.94 -8.39 24.67
C GLY A 247 -8.49 -8.23 25.15
N ALA A 248 -7.50 -8.17 24.24
CA ALA A 248 -6.09 -8.05 24.56
C ALA A 248 -5.56 -6.64 24.20
N PRO A 249 -4.63 -6.07 25.00
CA PRO A 249 -4.07 -4.77 24.71
C PRO A 249 -3.21 -4.78 23.45
N PRO A 250 -3.20 -3.68 22.66
CA PRO A 250 -2.20 -3.47 21.61
C PRO A 250 -0.78 -3.53 22.19
N ARG A 251 0.13 -4.26 21.53
CA ARG A 251 1.56 -4.30 21.90
C ARG A 251 2.32 -3.31 21.02
N VAL A 252 2.76 -2.24 21.61
CA VAL A 252 3.47 -1.17 20.94
C VAL A 252 4.96 -1.39 21.12
N PHE A 253 5.67 -1.54 20.01
CA PHE A 253 7.12 -1.77 20.01
C PHE A 253 7.89 -0.48 20.26
N GLU A 254 9.16 -0.64 20.62
CA GLU A 254 10.07 0.44 21.04
C GLU A 254 9.41 1.26 22.16
N ASP A 255 9.40 2.58 22.02
CA ASP A 255 8.71 3.52 22.93
C ASP A 255 7.35 3.99 22.38
N GLY A 256 6.91 3.45 21.24
CA GLY A 256 5.70 3.89 20.54
C GLY A 256 5.86 5.20 19.76
N GLY A 257 7.04 5.80 19.74
CA GLY A 257 7.33 7.08 19.12
C GLY A 257 7.54 7.03 17.60
N GLN A 258 7.49 5.86 16.97
CA GLN A 258 7.65 5.72 15.51
C GLN A 258 6.57 6.53 14.79
N ARG A 259 6.99 7.51 13.97
CA ARG A 259 6.07 8.36 13.22
C ARG A 259 5.73 7.76 11.86
N ARG A 260 4.43 7.78 11.55
CA ARG A 260 3.85 7.33 10.28
C ARG A 260 2.80 8.32 9.83
N ASP A 261 2.55 8.34 8.53
CA ASP A 261 1.38 8.99 7.96
C ASP A 261 0.30 7.91 7.74
N PHE A 262 -0.82 8.02 8.46
CA PHE A 262 -1.95 7.10 8.34
C PHE A 262 -2.99 7.69 7.40
N VAL A 263 -3.22 7.03 6.27
CA VAL A 263 -4.16 7.48 5.25
C VAL A 263 -5.35 6.52 5.15
N HIS A 264 -6.56 7.07 5.13
CA HIS A 264 -7.77 6.26 5.05
C HIS A 264 -7.95 5.66 3.65
N VAL A 265 -8.43 4.42 3.58
CA VAL A 265 -8.55 3.68 2.30
C VAL A 265 -9.43 4.37 1.28
N ARG A 266 -10.47 5.11 1.69
CA ARG A 266 -11.29 5.91 0.76
C ARG A 266 -10.51 7.08 0.14
N ASP A 267 -9.60 7.69 0.89
CA ASP A 267 -8.71 8.71 0.35
C ASP A 267 -7.73 8.10 -0.66
N VAL A 268 -7.22 6.90 -0.38
CA VAL A 268 -6.39 6.14 -1.34
C VAL A 268 -7.18 5.81 -2.62
N ALA A 269 -8.43 5.36 -2.50
CA ALA A 269 -9.28 5.10 -3.66
C ALA A 269 -9.51 6.37 -4.49
N ARG A 270 -9.76 7.50 -3.83
CA ARG A 270 -9.91 8.80 -4.50
C ARG A 270 -8.61 9.27 -5.17
N ALA A 271 -7.43 9.02 -4.55
CA ALA A 271 -6.15 9.31 -5.19
C ALA A 271 -5.97 8.54 -6.51
N ASN A 272 -6.41 7.26 -6.56
CA ASN A 272 -6.39 6.47 -7.79
C ASN A 272 -7.31 7.03 -8.86
N LEU A 273 -8.51 7.48 -8.50
CA LEU A 273 -9.43 8.11 -9.45
C LEU A 273 -8.84 9.41 -10.03
N LEU A 274 -8.24 10.25 -9.19
CA LEU A 274 -7.57 11.48 -9.65
C LEU A 274 -6.36 11.18 -10.53
N ALA A 275 -5.56 10.18 -10.18
CA ALA A 275 -4.44 9.72 -11.00
C ALA A 275 -4.91 9.16 -12.35
N LEU A 276 -6.04 8.44 -12.38
CA LEU A 276 -6.65 7.96 -13.62
C LEU A 276 -7.08 9.12 -14.53
N SER A 277 -7.66 10.18 -13.97
CA SER A 277 -7.99 11.40 -14.71
C SER A 277 -6.72 12.05 -15.27
N ALA A 278 -5.67 12.18 -14.47
CA ALA A 278 -4.40 12.80 -14.89
C ALA A 278 -3.74 12.07 -16.07
N VAL A 279 -3.68 10.72 -16.06
CA VAL A 279 -3.14 9.95 -17.20
C VAL A 279 -4.07 9.98 -18.43
N SER A 280 -5.35 10.27 -18.23
CA SER A 280 -6.33 10.33 -19.34
C SER A 280 -6.39 11.69 -20.00
N GLU A 281 -6.10 12.75 -19.26
CA GLU A 281 -6.12 14.14 -19.72
C GLU A 281 -4.76 14.64 -20.22
N GLY A 282 -3.73 13.77 -20.20
CA GLY A 282 -2.37 14.10 -20.61
C GLY A 282 -1.60 14.96 -19.61
N VAL A 283 -2.11 15.16 -18.40
CA VAL A 283 -1.42 15.89 -17.32
C VAL A 283 -0.16 15.16 -16.90
N ALA A 284 -0.18 13.85 -16.90
CA ALA A 284 0.97 13.01 -16.57
C ALA A 284 2.04 12.95 -17.69
N GLY A 285 1.77 13.51 -18.87
CA GLY A 285 2.67 13.52 -20.02
C GLY A 285 2.86 12.14 -20.66
N ASP A 286 2.92 12.09 -21.98
CA ASP A 286 3.17 10.85 -22.73
C ASP A 286 4.65 10.43 -22.62
N GLY A 287 4.89 9.14 -22.47
CA GLY A 287 6.24 8.58 -22.36
C GLY A 287 6.91 8.78 -21.00
N SER A 288 6.17 9.11 -19.94
CA SER A 288 6.73 9.40 -18.62
C SER A 288 6.07 8.62 -17.49
N LEU A 289 6.83 8.46 -16.40
CA LEU A 289 6.35 8.02 -15.09
C LEU A 289 6.40 9.20 -14.12
N HIS A 290 5.30 9.47 -13.45
CA HIS A 290 5.24 10.36 -12.29
C HIS A 290 4.85 9.57 -11.05
N CYS A 291 5.57 9.78 -9.94
CA CYS A 291 5.26 9.15 -8.67
C CYS A 291 4.79 10.20 -7.66
N TYR A 292 3.77 9.86 -6.85
CA TYR A 292 3.20 10.77 -5.86
C TYR A 292 3.01 10.09 -4.52
N ASN A 293 3.29 10.80 -3.44
CA ASN A 293 2.98 10.36 -2.09
C ASN A 293 1.48 10.45 -1.85
N VAL A 294 0.87 9.34 -1.43
CA VAL A 294 -0.52 9.30 -1.00
C VAL A 294 -0.54 9.19 0.52
N ALA A 295 -0.73 10.33 1.17
CA ALA A 295 -0.60 10.53 2.59
C ALA A 295 -1.62 11.55 3.10
N SER A 296 -1.85 11.59 4.42
CA SER A 296 -2.73 12.57 5.03
C SER A 296 -2.08 13.95 5.18
N GLY A 297 -0.76 13.97 5.33
CA GLY A 297 0.01 15.16 5.72
C GLY A 297 0.00 15.43 7.22
N GLU A 298 -0.68 14.58 8.00
CA GLU A 298 -0.76 14.66 9.46
C GLU A 298 -0.09 13.42 10.08
N PRO A 299 1.21 13.49 10.43
CA PRO A 299 1.92 12.35 10.99
C PRO A 299 1.49 12.08 12.43
N HIS A 300 1.24 10.81 12.73
CA HIS A 300 0.98 10.31 14.07
C HIS A 300 1.98 9.24 14.47
N THR A 301 2.18 9.07 15.77
CA THR A 301 2.97 7.97 16.29
C THR A 301 2.18 6.66 16.30
N VAL A 302 2.90 5.54 16.30
CA VAL A 302 2.28 4.21 16.46
C VAL A 302 1.58 4.10 17.82
N GLY A 303 2.13 4.75 18.86
CA GLY A 303 1.50 4.84 20.19
C GLY A 303 0.19 5.63 20.17
N GLU A 304 0.13 6.78 19.48
CA GLU A 304 -1.10 7.56 19.31
C GLU A 304 -2.17 6.76 18.57
N MET A 305 -1.81 6.02 17.54
CA MET A 305 -2.74 5.16 16.80
C MET A 305 -3.26 4.02 17.69
N ALA A 306 -2.39 3.38 18.49
CA ALA A 306 -2.80 2.35 19.42
C ALA A 306 -3.80 2.89 20.46
N SER A 307 -3.54 4.08 21.01
CA SER A 307 -4.42 4.74 21.99
C SER A 307 -5.76 5.15 21.37
N ALA A 308 -5.76 5.68 20.14
CA ALA A 308 -7.01 6.04 19.46
C ALA A 308 -7.92 4.82 19.21
N LEU A 309 -7.34 3.69 18.78
CA LEU A 309 -8.09 2.44 18.62
C LEU A 309 -8.57 1.89 19.97
N ALA A 310 -7.71 1.87 21.00
CA ALA A 310 -8.05 1.38 22.34
C ALA A 310 -9.20 2.17 22.95
N GLY A 311 -9.19 3.50 22.82
CA GLY A 311 -10.27 4.37 23.29
C GLY A 311 -11.61 4.03 22.62
N ALA A 312 -11.63 3.72 21.33
CA ALA A 312 -12.84 3.34 20.60
C ALA A 312 -13.39 1.95 21.01
N PHE A 313 -12.54 1.08 21.59
CA PHE A 313 -12.89 -0.27 22.08
C PHE A 313 -13.20 -0.32 23.58
N GLY A 314 -13.37 0.80 24.26
CA GLY A 314 -13.72 0.82 25.69
C GLY A 314 -12.53 0.96 26.62
N GLY A 315 -11.35 1.36 26.12
CA GLY A 315 -10.25 1.85 26.92
C GLY A 315 -9.26 0.81 27.44
N ILE A 316 -9.05 -0.30 26.72
CA ILE A 316 -7.94 -1.22 27.01
C ILE A 316 -6.62 -0.52 26.67
N GLU A 317 -5.87 -0.08 27.68
CA GLU A 317 -4.62 0.68 27.48
C GLU A 317 -3.57 -0.12 26.69
N PRO A 318 -2.93 0.48 25.68
CA PRO A 318 -1.80 -0.13 24.98
C PRO A 318 -0.62 -0.41 25.90
N VAL A 319 0.11 -1.48 25.62
CA VAL A 319 1.32 -1.84 26.34
C VAL A 319 2.55 -1.53 25.51
N VAL A 320 3.36 -0.58 25.95
CA VAL A 320 4.68 -0.29 25.37
C VAL A 320 5.65 -1.36 25.85
N THR A 321 6.25 -2.11 24.91
CA THR A 321 7.00 -3.33 25.24
C THR A 321 8.52 -3.13 25.30
N GLY A 322 9.04 -2.09 24.65
CA GLY A 322 10.49 -1.93 24.44
C GLY A 322 11.07 -2.89 23.41
N GLU A 323 10.29 -3.86 22.92
CA GLU A 323 10.71 -4.79 21.88
C GLU A 323 10.95 -4.03 20.56
N TYR A 324 11.90 -4.47 19.76
CA TYR A 324 12.21 -3.86 18.47
C TYR A 324 12.43 -4.94 17.41
N ARG A 325 12.34 -4.54 16.15
CA ARG A 325 12.72 -5.38 15.01
C ARG A 325 13.91 -4.75 14.29
N LEU A 326 14.92 -5.55 14.00
CA LEU A 326 16.04 -5.11 13.17
C LEU A 326 15.53 -4.82 11.76
N GLY A 327 15.97 -3.69 11.20
CA GLY A 327 15.58 -3.26 9.85
C GLY A 327 14.26 -2.49 9.76
N ASP A 328 13.48 -2.38 10.85
CA ASP A 328 12.32 -1.48 10.86
C ASP A 328 12.77 -0.02 10.79
N VAL A 329 12.08 0.78 9.98
CA VAL A 329 12.33 2.23 9.90
C VAL A 329 11.74 2.94 11.12
N ARG A 330 12.49 3.91 11.67
CA ARG A 330 12.01 4.67 12.83
C ARG A 330 10.91 5.64 12.45
N HIS A 331 11.15 6.50 11.47
CA HIS A 331 10.18 7.48 11.03
C HIS A 331 10.09 7.50 9.51
N ILE A 332 8.87 7.60 9.00
CA ILE A 332 8.63 7.92 7.60
C ILE A 332 7.35 8.75 7.48
N VAL A 333 7.53 10.01 7.10
CA VAL A 333 6.47 11.02 6.99
C VAL A 333 6.55 11.64 5.61
N ALA A 334 5.44 11.64 4.88
CA ALA A 334 5.37 12.18 3.53
C ALA A 334 5.20 13.70 3.50
N SER A 335 5.71 14.33 2.43
CA SER A 335 5.16 15.57 1.92
C SER A 335 3.99 15.23 0.97
N PRO A 336 2.76 15.71 1.20
CA PRO A 336 1.63 15.49 0.30
C PRO A 336 1.58 16.52 -0.84
N GLU A 337 2.53 17.44 -0.93
CA GLU A 337 2.47 18.63 -1.78
C GLU A 337 2.50 18.31 -3.29
N GLY A 338 3.25 17.27 -3.70
CA GLY A 338 3.29 16.84 -5.09
C GLY A 338 1.91 16.38 -5.58
N ALA A 339 1.28 15.48 -4.86
CA ALA A 339 -0.06 14.98 -5.18
C ALA A 339 -1.12 16.09 -5.11
N ALA A 340 -0.98 17.04 -4.16
CA ALA A 340 -1.90 18.17 -4.05
C ALA A 340 -1.80 19.11 -5.25
N ARG A 341 -0.59 19.41 -5.71
CA ARG A 341 -0.33 20.33 -6.81
C ARG A 341 -0.74 19.74 -8.16
N ASP A 342 -0.34 18.50 -8.42
CA ASP A 342 -0.42 17.93 -9.77
C ASP A 342 -1.68 17.09 -9.99
N LEU A 343 -2.22 16.46 -8.93
CA LEU A 343 -3.43 15.64 -8.99
C LEU A 343 -4.64 16.30 -8.30
N GLY A 344 -4.46 17.42 -7.60
CA GLY A 344 -5.50 18.00 -6.74
C GLY A 344 -5.86 17.09 -5.55
N PHE A 345 -5.00 16.14 -5.19
CA PHE A 345 -5.26 15.22 -4.10
C PHE A 345 -4.94 15.84 -2.73
N ARG A 346 -5.91 15.77 -1.81
CA ARG A 346 -5.72 16.02 -0.37
C ARG A 346 -6.57 15.01 0.39
N ALA A 347 -6.02 14.37 1.41
CA ALA A 347 -6.79 13.47 2.27
C ALA A 347 -7.94 14.24 2.93
N GLN A 348 -9.10 13.60 3.05
CA GLN A 348 -10.33 14.22 3.58
C GLN A 348 -10.79 13.59 4.88
N THR A 349 -10.25 12.42 5.22
CA THR A 349 -10.64 11.69 6.43
C THR A 349 -9.70 12.07 7.58
N PRO A 350 -10.15 12.86 8.58
CA PRO A 350 -9.34 13.17 9.74
C PRO A 350 -8.97 11.90 10.53
N PHE A 351 -7.76 11.86 11.07
CA PHE A 351 -7.24 10.68 11.78
C PHE A 351 -8.18 10.16 12.87
N ALA A 352 -8.67 11.03 13.75
CA ALA A 352 -9.51 10.63 14.89
C ALA A 352 -10.83 9.97 14.43
N SER A 353 -11.52 10.56 13.43
CA SER A 353 -12.77 10.02 12.90
C SER A 353 -12.55 8.73 12.12
N GLY A 354 -11.46 8.66 11.34
CA GLY A 354 -11.08 7.46 10.60
C GLY A 354 -10.75 6.30 11.54
N MET A 355 -10.02 6.53 12.62
CA MET A 355 -9.72 5.49 13.62
C MET A 355 -10.98 5.03 14.37
N ALA A 356 -11.88 5.95 14.72
CA ALA A 356 -13.16 5.60 15.35
C ALA A 356 -14.06 4.76 14.42
N GLU A 357 -14.09 5.08 13.13
CA GLU A 357 -14.77 4.26 12.13
C GLU A 357 -14.10 2.88 12.01
N PHE A 358 -12.79 2.86 11.82
CA PHE A 358 -12.03 1.63 11.64
C PHE A 358 -12.16 0.69 12.84
N ALA A 359 -12.23 1.22 14.04
CA ALA A 359 -12.48 0.44 15.25
C ALA A 359 -13.78 -0.38 15.19
N ARG A 360 -14.81 0.09 14.46
CA ARG A 360 -16.14 -0.55 14.37
C ARG A 360 -16.41 -1.23 13.02
N ALA A 361 -15.59 -0.91 12.01
CA ALA A 361 -15.78 -1.44 10.66
C ALA A 361 -15.51 -2.96 10.60
N PRO A 362 -16.15 -3.73 9.70
CA PRO A 362 -15.83 -5.13 9.53
C PRO A 362 -14.40 -5.29 8.98
N LEU A 363 -13.64 -6.19 9.58
CA LEU A 363 -12.39 -6.71 9.00
C LEU A 363 -12.71 -7.92 8.10
N ARG A 364 -11.80 -8.21 7.17
CA ARG A 364 -11.85 -9.47 6.43
C ARG A 364 -11.41 -10.61 7.34
N GLU A 365 -12.22 -11.69 7.36
CA GLU A 365 -11.84 -12.88 8.10
C GLU A 365 -10.59 -13.53 7.49
N PRO A 366 -9.65 -14.03 8.32
CA PRO A 366 -8.53 -14.81 7.85
C PRO A 366 -9.00 -16.10 7.20
N ALA A 367 -8.19 -16.71 6.34
CA ALA A 367 -8.40 -18.11 5.97
C ALA A 367 -8.39 -18.94 7.24
N LEU A 368 -9.39 -19.81 7.43
CA LEU A 368 -9.40 -20.74 8.56
C LEU A 368 -8.07 -21.51 8.52
N ALA A 369 -7.27 -21.37 9.57
CA ALA A 369 -6.09 -22.21 9.75
C ALA A 369 -6.56 -23.67 9.64
N ARG A 370 -5.95 -24.47 8.77
CA ARG A 370 -6.16 -25.91 8.79
C ARG A 370 -5.69 -26.39 10.16
N ALA A 371 -6.64 -26.94 10.93
CA ALA A 371 -6.36 -27.65 12.18
C ALA A 371 -5.44 -28.83 11.93
#